data_3e71547c5c941521b55ebfe9b80ac7e3
#
_entry.id   3e71547c5c941521b55ebfe9b80ac7e3
#
_cell.length_a   1.000
_cell.length_b   1.000
_cell.length_c   1.000
_cell.angle_alpha   90.00
_cell.angle_beta   90.00
_cell.angle_gamma   90.00
#
_symmetry.space_group_name_H-M   'P 1'
#
loop_
_entity.id
_entity.type
_entity.pdbx_description
1 polymer ?
#
loop_
_entity_poly.entity_id
_entity_poly.type
_entity_poly.pdbx_seq_one_letter_code
_entity_poly.pdbx_strand_id
1 'polypeptide(L)'
;MSTHRYAVGLAAAAALGIAPLAACGAGDQGRAAATSPSLRTSPTTTARSLTTTSAAPSTTRTTATRSTVPRPTATAVKSTATATKAPVPAPKPPPATLCRVPAGVTAEQVVLVDSAGAGATVRACRRTAGAYRTELGPYDGHVGRNGVSAAKREGDLRTPAGVFPLRGGFGAYANPGLRLGSWLQVDAQDVWVDDSASSLYNTHQRSPVNGRWASAEKLLNQPAYNYAQVIGYNEARTPGRGSAIFLHVDKGAGTAGCVSLPTGPLLAVLRWERAGAVIAIR
;
A
#
# COMPACT_ATOMS: atom_id res chain seq x y z
N MET A 1 8.30 15.72 -66.25
CA MET A 1 9.52 16.50 -66.42
C MET A 1 9.66 17.42 -65.23
N SER A 2 10.49 17.11 -64.33
CA SER A 2 11.49 17.94 -63.60
C SER A 2 12.04 17.15 -62.42
N THR A 3 13.26 16.77 -62.58
CA THR A 3 14.17 16.09 -61.66
C THR A 3 14.84 17.10 -60.75
N HIS A 4 14.91 16.86 -59.43
CA HIS A 4 15.94 17.43 -58.56
C HIS A 4 16.29 16.41 -57.47
N ARG A 5 17.33 16.07 -57.39
CA ARG A 5 18.69 15.63 -57.15
C ARG A 5 19.03 15.65 -55.65
N TYR A 6 19.58 14.55 -55.24
CA TYR A 6 20.22 14.20 -53.95
C TYR A 6 21.28 15.22 -53.48
N ALA A 7 21.39 15.41 -52.17
CA ALA A 7 22.62 15.81 -51.51
C ALA A 7 22.86 14.92 -50.28
N VAL A 8 23.91 14.13 -50.39
CA VAL A 8 24.54 13.31 -49.35
C VAL A 8 25.51 14.24 -48.62
N GLY A 9 25.38 14.39 -47.32
CA GLY A 9 26.32 15.06 -46.45
C GLY A 9 26.99 14.07 -45.50
N LEU A 10 28.25 13.70 -45.82
CA LEU A 10 29.20 13.02 -44.94
C LEU A 10 29.88 14.09 -44.05
N ALA A 11 29.99 13.86 -42.74
CA ALA A 11 31.04 14.45 -41.89
C ALA A 11 31.13 13.59 -40.63
N ALA A 12 32.08 12.78 -40.51
CA ALA A 12 33.41 12.89 -39.92
C ALA A 12 33.39 12.67 -38.40
N ALA A 13 33.95 11.53 -38.05
CA ALA A 13 34.33 11.12 -36.70
C ALA A 13 35.56 11.93 -36.23
N ALA A 14 35.54 12.36 -34.98
CA ALA A 14 36.72 12.81 -34.25
C ALA A 14 36.88 11.98 -32.98
N ALA A 15 37.88 11.12 -32.98
CA ALA A 15 38.42 10.42 -31.84
C ALA A 15 39.57 11.27 -31.25
N LEU A 16 39.52 11.48 -29.93
CA LEU A 16 40.65 11.92 -29.09
C LEU A 16 40.37 11.26 -27.73
N GLY A 17 41.17 10.44 -27.16
CA GLY A 17 42.58 10.51 -26.93
C GLY A 17 42.76 10.17 -25.46
N ILE A 18 43.22 8.93 -25.16
CA ILE A 18 43.45 8.39 -23.82
C ILE A 18 44.82 8.91 -23.35
N ALA A 19 44.91 9.31 -22.08
CA ALA A 19 46.18 9.32 -21.35
C ALA A 19 45.96 8.97 -19.88
N PRO A 20 46.72 8.02 -19.33
CA PRO A 20 46.70 7.69 -17.93
C PRO A 20 47.75 8.51 -17.16
N LEU A 21 47.41 8.97 -15.95
CA LEU A 21 48.43 9.42 -14.98
C LEU A 21 48.41 8.50 -13.77
N ALA A 22 49.47 7.76 -13.69
CA ALA A 22 49.92 7.10 -12.47
C ALA A 22 50.69 8.12 -11.61
N ALA A 23 50.47 8.15 -10.33
CA ALA A 23 51.41 8.69 -9.36
C ALA A 23 51.28 7.97 -8.03
N CYS A 24 52.39 7.41 -7.61
CA CYS A 24 52.71 6.76 -6.37
C CYS A 24 52.61 7.69 -5.14
N GLY A 25 52.31 7.13 -3.98
CA GLY A 25 52.50 7.75 -2.68
C GLY A 25 52.41 6.70 -1.59
N ALA A 26 53.57 6.22 -1.16
CA ALA A 26 53.78 5.25 -0.08
C ALA A 26 53.89 5.99 1.27
N GLY A 27 53.62 5.25 2.36
CA GLY A 27 53.89 5.60 3.74
C GLY A 27 52.64 5.52 4.61
N ASP A 28 52.52 4.92 5.74
CA ASP A 28 53.51 4.33 6.67
C ASP A 28 52.78 3.40 7.63
N GLN A 29 53.56 2.55 8.28
CA GLN A 29 53.17 1.47 9.15
C GLN A 29 52.66 1.95 10.52
N GLY A 30 51.57 1.39 10.99
CA GLY A 30 51.07 1.52 12.35
C GLY A 30 50.54 0.16 12.85
N ARG A 31 51.44 -0.73 13.25
CA ARG A 31 51.19 -2.01 13.91
C ARG A 31 50.85 -1.78 15.38
N ALA A 32 49.64 -2.06 15.81
CA ALA A 32 49.33 -2.19 17.23
C ALA A 32 48.63 -3.53 17.48
N ALA A 33 49.16 -4.19 18.50
CA ALA A 33 49.00 -5.58 18.82
C ALA A 33 47.61 -5.97 19.36
N ALA A 34 47.29 -7.24 19.13
CA ALA A 34 46.21 -7.99 19.74
C ALA A 34 46.37 -8.10 21.26
N THR A 35 45.29 -7.92 22.02
CA THR A 35 45.11 -8.54 23.31
C THR A 35 43.70 -9.07 23.42
N SER A 36 43.59 -10.38 23.42
CA SER A 36 42.43 -11.10 23.90
C SER A 36 42.35 -11.08 25.41
N PRO A 37 41.19 -11.07 26.02
CA PRO A 37 41.00 -11.69 27.33
C PRO A 37 39.97 -12.81 27.26
N SER A 38 40.47 -13.95 27.49
CA SER A 38 40.12 -15.03 28.42
C SER A 38 38.66 -15.19 28.85
N LEU A 39 38.21 -16.41 28.60
CA LEU A 39 37.10 -17.14 29.19
C LEU A 39 36.87 -16.83 30.68
N ARG A 40 35.64 -16.55 31.06
CA ARG A 40 35.12 -16.82 32.39
C ARG A 40 33.84 -17.64 32.31
N THR A 41 33.96 -18.75 32.99
CA THR A 41 33.06 -19.82 33.35
C THR A 41 31.66 -19.37 33.84
N SER A 42 30.68 -20.13 33.41
CA SER A 42 29.29 -20.18 33.90
C SER A 42 29.18 -20.49 35.40
N PRO A 43 28.11 -20.07 36.06
CA PRO A 43 27.53 -20.89 37.10
C PRO A 43 26.19 -21.49 36.66
N THR A 44 26.14 -22.78 36.81
CA THR A 44 24.95 -23.63 36.87
C THR A 44 24.00 -23.14 37.95
N THR A 45 22.78 -22.81 37.60
CA THR A 45 21.71 -22.63 38.59
C THR A 45 20.60 -23.64 38.33
N THR A 46 20.44 -24.44 39.31
CA THR A 46 19.52 -25.55 39.58
C THR A 46 18.08 -25.24 39.22
N ALA A 47 17.48 -26.14 38.45
CA ALA A 47 16.05 -26.21 38.20
C ALA A 47 15.30 -26.56 39.50
N ARG A 48 14.37 -25.73 39.91
CA ARG A 48 13.37 -26.01 40.94
C ARG A 48 12.04 -26.28 40.29
N SER A 49 11.66 -27.53 40.23
CA SER A 49 10.30 -27.98 39.87
C SER A 49 9.31 -27.45 40.89
N LEU A 50 8.35 -26.68 40.40
CA LEU A 50 7.10 -26.40 41.14
C LEU A 50 5.97 -27.17 40.48
N THR A 51 5.56 -28.22 41.13
CA THR A 51 4.31 -28.95 40.92
C THR A 51 3.14 -28.01 41.23
N THR A 52 2.34 -27.64 40.24
CA THR A 52 1.04 -27.01 40.46
C THR A 52 -0.06 -28.05 40.27
N THR A 53 -0.71 -28.31 41.38
CA THR A 53 -1.90 -29.16 41.53
C THR A 53 -3.07 -28.59 40.74
N SER A 54 -3.62 -29.40 39.85
CA SER A 54 -4.85 -29.13 39.09
C SER A 54 -6.05 -29.24 40.04
N ALA A 55 -6.78 -28.15 40.26
CA ALA A 55 -8.12 -28.18 40.88
C ALA A 55 -9.20 -28.03 39.79
N ALA A 56 -10.02 -29.04 39.64
CA ALA A 56 -11.18 -29.04 38.76
C ALA A 56 -12.30 -28.14 39.37
N PRO A 57 -13.02 -27.33 38.55
CA PRO A 57 -14.22 -26.66 39.06
C PRO A 57 -15.43 -27.59 39.10
N SER A 58 -16.06 -27.69 40.29
CA SER A 58 -17.34 -28.35 40.50
C SER A 58 -18.47 -27.63 39.77
N THR A 59 -19.18 -28.37 38.93
CA THR A 59 -20.42 -27.94 38.29
C THR A 59 -21.57 -27.95 39.35
N THR A 60 -22.01 -26.76 39.77
CA THR A 60 -23.24 -26.60 40.57
C THR A 60 -24.42 -26.55 39.60
N ARG A 61 -25.25 -27.58 39.63
CA ARG A 61 -26.50 -27.70 38.90
C ARG A 61 -27.56 -26.81 39.58
N THR A 62 -27.88 -25.66 39.00
CA THR A 62 -29.02 -24.83 39.48
C THR A 62 -30.31 -25.31 38.86
N THR A 63 -31.20 -25.81 39.70
CA THR A 63 -32.55 -26.29 39.35
C THR A 63 -33.41 -25.07 39.01
N ALA A 64 -33.87 -24.96 37.77
CA ALA A 64 -34.78 -23.93 37.33
C ALA A 64 -36.20 -24.21 37.83
N THR A 65 -36.72 -23.37 38.72
CA THR A 65 -38.10 -23.37 39.15
C THR A 65 -38.99 -22.77 38.07
N ARG A 66 -39.92 -23.57 37.58
CA ARG A 66 -40.90 -23.20 36.55
C ARG A 66 -41.91 -22.22 37.14
N SER A 67 -41.84 -20.93 36.82
CA SER A 67 -42.85 -19.93 37.13
C SER A 67 -43.92 -19.94 36.04
N THR A 68 -45.15 -20.27 36.42
CA THR A 68 -46.32 -20.19 35.56
C THR A 68 -46.85 -18.76 35.54
N VAL A 69 -46.68 -18.08 34.38
CA VAL A 69 -47.30 -16.76 34.13
C VAL A 69 -48.70 -16.97 33.56
N PRO A 70 -49.73 -16.27 34.08
CA PRO A 70 -51.08 -16.34 33.54
C PRO A 70 -51.16 -15.69 32.16
N ARG A 71 -51.91 -16.32 31.25
CA ARG A 71 -52.18 -15.86 29.87
C ARG A 71 -53.08 -14.60 29.92
N PRO A 72 -52.70 -13.45 29.31
CA PRO A 72 -53.64 -12.33 29.18
C PRO A 72 -54.70 -12.61 28.12
N THR A 73 -55.92 -12.30 28.47
CA THR A 73 -57.11 -12.39 27.62
C THR A 73 -57.02 -11.37 26.50
N ALA A 74 -57.17 -11.81 25.24
CA ALA A 74 -57.13 -10.94 24.08
C ALA A 74 -58.36 -10.02 24.05
N THR A 75 -58.17 -8.74 24.26
CA THR A 75 -59.15 -7.70 23.93
C THR A 75 -58.96 -7.31 22.46
N ALA A 76 -59.99 -7.54 21.66
CA ALA A 76 -60.02 -7.18 20.25
C ALA A 76 -59.93 -5.66 20.09
N VAL A 77 -58.75 -5.16 19.69
CA VAL A 77 -58.57 -3.77 19.28
C VAL A 77 -58.98 -3.65 17.81
N LYS A 78 -60.01 -2.88 17.57
CA LYS A 78 -60.50 -2.52 16.23
C LYS A 78 -59.42 -1.75 15.50
N SER A 79 -58.76 -2.39 14.52
CA SER A 79 -57.71 -1.79 13.70
C SER A 79 -58.30 -0.76 12.77
N THR A 80 -58.08 0.51 13.06
CA THR A 80 -58.36 1.61 12.12
C THR A 80 -57.25 1.61 11.08
N ALA A 81 -57.57 1.29 9.81
CA ALA A 81 -56.64 1.30 8.73
C ALA A 81 -56.14 2.74 8.45
N THR A 82 -54.92 3.03 8.90
CA THR A 82 -54.24 4.27 8.56
C THR A 82 -53.79 4.15 7.07
N ALA A 83 -54.29 5.04 6.22
CA ALA A 83 -53.88 5.09 4.81
C ALA A 83 -52.37 5.28 4.68
N THR A 84 -51.70 4.27 4.21
CA THR A 84 -50.25 4.32 3.94
C THR A 84 -50.00 5.31 2.79
N LYS A 85 -49.43 6.48 3.13
CA LYS A 85 -48.97 7.47 2.14
C LYS A 85 -47.93 6.81 1.22
N ALA A 86 -48.15 6.85 -0.09
CA ALA A 86 -47.20 6.28 -1.07
C ALA A 86 -45.77 6.77 -0.82
N PRO A 87 -44.72 5.93 -0.99
CA PRO A 87 -43.34 6.34 -0.82
C PRO A 87 -43.03 7.51 -1.76
N VAL A 88 -42.51 8.60 -1.22
CA VAL A 88 -41.96 9.70 -1.99
C VAL A 88 -40.79 9.16 -2.81
N PRO A 89 -40.75 9.36 -4.15
CA PRO A 89 -39.58 8.91 -4.92
C PRO A 89 -38.29 9.49 -4.37
N ALA A 90 -37.28 8.65 -4.16
CA ALA A 90 -35.97 9.09 -3.73
C ALA A 90 -35.43 10.17 -4.68
N PRO A 91 -34.78 11.24 -4.19
CA PRO A 91 -34.20 12.26 -5.02
C PRO A 91 -33.22 11.62 -6.01
N LYS A 92 -33.34 12.00 -7.29
CA LYS A 92 -32.42 11.54 -8.33
C LYS A 92 -31.00 11.94 -7.95
N PRO A 93 -30.00 11.01 -7.96
CA PRO A 93 -28.62 11.36 -7.65
C PRO A 93 -28.14 12.52 -8.53
N PRO A 94 -27.33 13.45 -8.00
CA PRO A 94 -26.76 14.51 -8.82
C PRO A 94 -25.99 13.92 -10.00
N PRO A 95 -25.90 14.60 -11.14
CA PRO A 95 -25.20 14.10 -12.32
C PRO A 95 -23.73 13.83 -11.95
N ALA A 96 -23.27 12.61 -12.21
CA ALA A 96 -21.89 12.20 -11.90
C ALA A 96 -20.91 13.09 -12.66
N THR A 97 -19.98 13.71 -11.94
CA THR A 97 -18.94 14.57 -12.52
C THR A 97 -18.00 13.74 -13.40
N LEU A 98 -17.64 14.29 -14.57
CA LEU A 98 -16.68 13.63 -15.47
C LEU A 98 -15.28 13.57 -14.83
N CYS A 99 -14.65 12.40 -14.91
CA CYS A 99 -13.23 12.21 -14.58
C CYS A 99 -12.39 12.42 -15.85
N ARG A 100 -11.38 13.27 -15.75
CA ARG A 100 -10.39 13.45 -16.83
C ARG A 100 -9.26 12.42 -16.68
N VAL A 101 -9.56 11.17 -16.98
CA VAL A 101 -8.57 10.09 -16.97
C VAL A 101 -7.60 10.27 -18.15
N PRO A 102 -6.29 9.95 -18.01
CA PRO A 102 -5.34 10.04 -19.11
C PRO A 102 -5.78 9.28 -20.36
N ALA A 103 -5.39 9.78 -21.53
CA ALA A 103 -5.69 9.13 -22.80
C ALA A 103 -5.09 7.71 -22.86
N GLY A 104 -5.77 6.80 -23.57
CA GLY A 104 -5.31 5.42 -23.74
C GLY A 104 -5.64 4.47 -22.58
N VAL A 105 -6.17 4.95 -21.46
CA VAL A 105 -6.62 4.08 -20.38
C VAL A 105 -7.93 3.39 -20.78
N THR A 106 -7.95 2.06 -20.71
CA THR A 106 -9.10 1.22 -21.09
C THR A 106 -9.76 0.52 -19.91
N ALA A 107 -9.15 0.55 -18.73
CA ALA A 107 -9.66 -0.08 -17.51
C ALA A 107 -11.07 0.44 -17.17
N GLU A 108 -11.95 -0.44 -16.69
CA GLU A 108 -13.30 -0.02 -16.27
C GLU A 108 -13.28 0.88 -15.03
N GLN A 109 -12.32 0.67 -14.14
CA GLN A 109 -12.18 1.42 -12.90
C GLN A 109 -10.80 2.05 -12.80
N VAL A 110 -10.77 3.33 -12.46
CA VAL A 110 -9.55 4.12 -12.31
C VAL A 110 -9.61 4.89 -11.00
N VAL A 111 -8.62 4.68 -10.14
CA VAL A 111 -8.34 5.60 -9.03
C VAL A 111 -7.50 6.73 -9.60
N LEU A 112 -8.10 7.89 -9.79
CA LEU A 112 -7.45 9.08 -10.35
C LEU A 112 -6.88 9.94 -9.22
N VAL A 113 -5.58 10.21 -9.28
CA VAL A 113 -4.82 11.02 -8.30
C VAL A 113 -4.30 12.26 -9.01
N ASP A 114 -4.89 13.40 -8.69
CA ASP A 114 -4.48 14.72 -9.17
C ASP A 114 -3.67 15.40 -8.06
N SER A 115 -2.34 15.57 -8.25
CA SER A 115 -1.45 16.11 -7.22
C SER A 115 -1.22 17.62 -7.37
N ALA A 116 -1.02 18.28 -6.23
CA ALA A 116 -0.54 19.66 -6.13
C ALA A 116 0.50 19.71 -5.01
N GLY A 117 1.78 19.70 -5.38
CA GLY A 117 2.87 19.49 -4.41
C GLY A 117 2.76 18.14 -3.73
N ALA A 118 2.76 18.09 -2.40
CA ALA A 118 2.57 16.88 -1.61
C ALA A 118 1.10 16.52 -1.38
N GLY A 119 0.17 17.45 -1.59
CA GLY A 119 -1.27 17.21 -1.51
C GLY A 119 -1.81 16.56 -2.78
N ALA A 120 -2.93 15.86 -2.66
CA ALA A 120 -3.61 15.23 -3.79
C ALA A 120 -5.12 15.24 -3.62
N THR A 121 -5.83 15.31 -4.75
CA THR A 121 -7.26 15.01 -4.81
C THR A 121 -7.45 13.67 -5.49
N VAL A 122 -8.14 12.75 -4.82
CA VAL A 122 -8.36 11.37 -5.29
C VAL A 122 -9.83 11.14 -5.62
N ARG A 123 -10.08 10.53 -6.77
CA ARG A 123 -11.43 10.14 -7.25
C ARG A 123 -11.42 8.70 -7.70
N ALA A 124 -12.48 7.97 -7.37
CA ALA A 124 -12.75 6.67 -7.97
C ALA A 124 -13.67 6.87 -9.19
N CYS A 125 -13.16 6.54 -10.35
CA CYS A 125 -13.77 6.81 -11.65
C CYS A 125 -14.15 5.50 -12.35
N ARG A 126 -15.43 5.37 -12.75
CA ARG A 126 -15.88 4.24 -13.56
C ARG A 126 -16.14 4.66 -15.00
N ARG A 127 -15.77 3.80 -15.94
CA ARG A 127 -16.08 3.96 -17.35
C ARG A 127 -17.53 3.56 -17.62
N THR A 128 -18.33 4.50 -18.15
CA THR A 128 -19.73 4.27 -18.49
C THR A 128 -20.02 4.96 -19.81
N ALA A 129 -20.54 4.23 -20.80
CA ALA A 129 -20.83 4.74 -22.15
C ALA A 129 -19.64 5.51 -22.78
N GLY A 130 -18.42 4.96 -22.64
CA GLY A 130 -17.19 5.53 -23.23
C GLY A 130 -16.56 6.68 -22.47
N ALA A 131 -17.18 7.21 -21.41
CA ALA A 131 -16.66 8.27 -20.56
C ALA A 131 -16.41 7.80 -19.12
N TYR A 132 -15.45 8.41 -18.45
CA TYR A 132 -15.22 8.15 -17.02
C TYR A 132 -16.03 9.12 -16.17
N ARG A 133 -16.72 8.58 -15.16
CA ARG A 133 -17.52 9.35 -14.21
C ARG A 133 -17.08 9.04 -12.78
N THR A 134 -17.07 10.06 -11.93
CA THR A 134 -16.77 9.91 -10.51
C THR A 134 -17.87 9.12 -9.83
N GLU A 135 -17.51 8.03 -9.17
CA GLU A 135 -18.40 7.25 -8.28
C GLU A 135 -18.09 7.51 -6.80
N LEU A 136 -16.81 7.74 -6.46
CA LEU A 136 -16.39 8.09 -5.09
C LEU A 136 -15.46 9.30 -5.11
N GLY A 137 -15.51 10.09 -4.05
CA GLY A 137 -14.71 11.31 -3.92
C GLY A 137 -15.41 12.55 -4.49
N PRO A 138 -14.70 13.70 -4.64
CA PRO A 138 -13.26 13.85 -4.40
C PRO A 138 -12.89 13.65 -2.93
N TYR A 139 -11.72 13.09 -2.69
CA TYR A 139 -11.14 12.93 -1.37
C TYR A 139 -9.78 13.65 -1.33
N ASP A 140 -9.51 14.35 -0.24
CA ASP A 140 -8.18 14.90 0.01
C ASP A 140 -7.26 13.81 0.53
N GLY A 141 -6.01 13.82 0.06
CA GLY A 141 -4.97 12.87 0.42
C GLY A 141 -3.58 13.44 0.16
N HIS A 142 -2.57 12.59 0.25
CA HIS A 142 -1.20 13.02 -0.02
C HIS A 142 -0.48 12.06 -0.97
N VAL A 143 0.54 12.61 -1.61
CA VAL A 143 1.56 11.91 -2.41
C VAL A 143 2.93 12.12 -1.77
N GLY A 144 4.01 11.73 -2.44
CA GLY A 144 5.37 11.98 -1.98
C GLY A 144 5.59 13.42 -1.57
N ARG A 145 6.35 13.67 -0.49
CA ARG A 145 6.60 15.03 0.02
C ARG A 145 7.26 15.95 -1.00
N ASN A 146 7.96 15.38 -1.99
CA ASN A 146 8.54 16.09 -3.12
C ASN A 146 7.64 16.06 -4.38
N GLY A 147 6.34 15.75 -4.23
CA GLY A 147 5.36 15.69 -5.31
C GLY A 147 5.45 14.41 -6.15
N VAL A 148 5.02 14.52 -7.40
CA VAL A 148 4.93 13.43 -8.37
C VAL A 148 6.02 13.56 -9.44
N SER A 149 6.55 12.45 -9.98
CA SER A 149 7.60 12.47 -11.00
C SER A 149 7.51 11.28 -11.96
N ALA A 150 7.66 11.53 -13.25
CA ALA A 150 7.86 10.48 -14.24
C ALA A 150 9.26 9.84 -14.18
N ALA A 151 10.24 10.55 -13.59
CA ALA A 151 11.61 10.09 -13.39
C ALA A 151 11.86 9.67 -11.94
N LYS A 152 10.91 8.92 -11.35
CA LYS A 152 10.99 8.38 -9.98
C LYS A 152 12.29 7.61 -9.74
N ARG A 153 12.92 7.82 -8.58
CA ARG A 153 14.11 7.11 -8.10
C ARG A 153 13.92 6.64 -6.67
N GLU A 154 14.69 5.63 -6.25
CA GLU A 154 14.73 5.20 -4.86
C GLU A 154 15.15 6.35 -3.95
N GLY A 155 14.45 6.53 -2.82
CA GLY A 155 14.76 7.56 -1.83
C GLY A 155 14.48 9.03 -2.23
N ASP A 156 13.91 9.32 -3.43
CA ASP A 156 13.67 10.69 -3.91
C ASP A 156 12.45 11.38 -3.27
N LEU A 157 11.69 10.65 -2.46
CA LEU A 157 10.49 11.13 -1.77
C LEU A 157 9.38 11.61 -2.72
N ARG A 158 9.36 11.09 -3.97
CA ARG A 158 8.35 11.38 -4.99
C ARG A 158 7.47 10.18 -5.24
N THR A 159 6.22 10.43 -5.59
CA THR A 159 5.32 9.40 -6.11
C THR A 159 5.52 9.25 -7.63
N PRO A 160 5.53 8.05 -8.20
CA PRO A 160 5.67 7.88 -9.63
C PRO A 160 4.46 8.43 -10.38
N ALA A 161 4.68 9.22 -11.44
CA ALA A 161 3.66 9.59 -12.40
C ALA A 161 3.40 8.45 -13.38
N GLY A 162 2.14 8.23 -13.72
CA GLY A 162 1.76 7.22 -14.71
C GLY A 162 0.46 6.50 -14.37
N VAL A 163 0.21 5.43 -15.11
CA VAL A 163 -0.93 4.53 -14.89
C VAL A 163 -0.38 3.17 -14.50
N PHE A 164 -0.79 2.69 -13.33
CA PHE A 164 -0.27 1.46 -12.75
C PHE A 164 -1.42 0.52 -12.38
N PRO A 165 -1.23 -0.80 -12.51
CA PRO A 165 -2.22 -1.75 -12.02
C PRO A 165 -2.30 -1.67 -10.49
N LEU A 166 -3.49 -1.78 -9.95
CA LEU A 166 -3.70 -2.06 -8.54
C LEU A 166 -3.61 -3.56 -8.29
N ARG A 167 -2.99 -3.93 -7.18
CA ARG A 167 -2.73 -5.32 -6.81
C ARG A 167 -3.45 -5.67 -5.49
N GLY A 168 -3.15 -6.83 -4.94
CA GLY A 168 -3.61 -7.21 -3.62
C GLY A 168 -3.20 -6.23 -2.54
N GLY A 169 -3.77 -6.37 -1.37
CA GLY A 169 -3.52 -5.49 -0.24
C GLY A 169 -2.92 -6.21 0.95
N PHE A 170 -2.51 -5.43 1.93
CA PHE A 170 -2.01 -5.90 3.21
C PHE A 170 -2.37 -4.93 4.34
N GLY A 171 -2.20 -5.35 5.57
CA GLY A 171 -2.39 -4.46 6.71
C GLY A 171 -2.31 -5.14 8.05
N ALA A 172 -2.22 -4.32 9.11
CA ALA A 172 -2.25 -4.81 10.49
C ALA A 172 -3.58 -5.48 10.85
N TYR A 173 -4.66 -5.11 10.15
CA TYR A 173 -6.01 -5.62 10.38
C TYR A 173 -6.46 -6.58 9.27
N ALA A 174 -7.55 -7.31 9.55
CA ALA A 174 -8.17 -8.20 8.58
C ALA A 174 -8.63 -7.46 7.32
N ASN A 175 -8.84 -8.22 6.22
CA ASN A 175 -9.31 -7.67 4.95
C ASN A 175 -10.54 -6.77 5.14
N PRO A 176 -10.45 -5.48 4.78
CA PRO A 176 -11.56 -4.55 4.93
C PRO A 176 -12.68 -4.72 3.90
N GLY A 177 -12.60 -5.72 3.04
CA GLY A 177 -13.51 -5.99 1.93
C GLY A 177 -12.90 -5.71 0.55
N LEU A 178 -11.57 -5.67 0.44
CA LEU A 178 -10.86 -5.66 -0.84
C LEU A 178 -11.20 -6.93 -1.62
N ARG A 179 -11.62 -6.80 -2.88
CA ARG A 179 -11.98 -7.89 -3.79
C ARG A 179 -11.01 -8.03 -4.96
N LEU A 180 -10.03 -7.14 -5.03
CA LEU A 180 -8.98 -7.15 -6.03
C LEU A 180 -7.75 -7.84 -5.45
N GLY A 181 -7.45 -9.06 -5.92
CA GLY A 181 -6.30 -9.83 -5.46
C GLY A 181 -6.44 -10.39 -4.04
N SER A 182 -5.32 -10.78 -3.46
CA SER A 182 -5.22 -11.33 -2.11
C SER A 182 -5.07 -10.24 -1.05
N TRP A 183 -5.36 -10.59 0.19
CA TRP A 183 -5.08 -9.77 1.37
C TRP A 183 -4.11 -10.50 2.29
N LEU A 184 -3.03 -9.82 2.71
CA LEU A 184 -2.10 -10.30 3.71
C LEU A 184 -2.31 -9.53 5.01
N GLN A 185 -2.75 -10.20 6.07
CA GLN A 185 -2.65 -9.63 7.41
C GLN A 185 -1.22 -9.79 7.89
N VAL A 186 -0.53 -8.67 8.08
CA VAL A 186 0.92 -8.63 8.35
C VAL A 186 1.23 -8.80 9.83
N ASP A 187 2.41 -9.34 10.10
CA ASP A 187 3.02 -9.39 11.42
C ASP A 187 4.40 -8.68 11.44
N ALA A 188 5.10 -8.76 12.58
CA ALA A 188 6.38 -8.06 12.76
C ALA A 188 7.52 -8.57 11.86
N GLN A 189 7.35 -9.72 11.22
CA GLN A 189 8.36 -10.30 10.32
C GLN A 189 8.16 -9.88 8.86
N ASP A 190 7.00 -9.34 8.51
CA ASP A 190 6.70 -8.95 7.13
C ASP A 190 7.40 -7.64 6.75
N VAL A 191 8.14 -7.67 5.66
CA VAL A 191 8.91 -6.54 5.15
C VAL A 191 8.77 -6.41 3.64
N TRP A 192 9.01 -5.21 3.11
CA TRP A 192 9.17 -4.97 1.67
C TRP A 192 10.60 -4.55 1.41
N VAL A 193 11.32 -5.30 0.57
CA VAL A 193 12.75 -5.05 0.33
C VAL A 193 12.92 -3.81 -0.55
N ASP A 194 13.63 -2.81 -0.03
CA ASP A 194 13.98 -1.55 -0.70
C ASP A 194 15.48 -1.44 -1.04
N ASP A 195 16.24 -2.49 -0.76
CA ASP A 195 17.65 -2.61 -1.14
C ASP A 195 17.81 -2.84 -2.64
N SER A 196 18.22 -1.82 -3.36
CA SER A 196 18.41 -1.86 -4.82
C SER A 196 19.49 -2.84 -5.29
N ALA A 197 20.38 -3.31 -4.41
CA ALA A 197 21.40 -4.30 -4.73
C ALA A 197 20.91 -5.74 -4.54
N SER A 198 19.79 -5.94 -3.85
CA SER A 198 19.23 -7.26 -3.60
C SER A 198 18.46 -7.78 -4.82
N SER A 199 18.61 -9.07 -5.12
CA SER A 199 17.75 -9.77 -6.10
C SER A 199 16.28 -9.83 -5.69
N LEU A 200 15.99 -9.51 -4.43
CA LEU A 200 14.64 -9.44 -3.86
C LEU A 200 14.08 -8.01 -3.83
N TYR A 201 14.78 -7.05 -4.44
CA TYR A 201 14.34 -5.65 -4.52
C TYR A 201 12.89 -5.54 -5.00
N ASN A 202 12.13 -4.65 -4.36
CA ASN A 202 10.72 -4.40 -4.61
C ASN A 202 9.83 -5.65 -4.49
N THR A 203 10.10 -6.48 -3.48
CA THR A 203 9.25 -7.65 -3.15
C THR A 203 8.93 -7.73 -1.67
N HIS A 204 7.78 -8.34 -1.35
CA HIS A 204 7.46 -8.77 0.00
C HIS A 204 8.36 -9.93 0.42
N GLN A 205 8.89 -9.87 1.63
CA GLN A 205 9.73 -10.91 2.23
C GLN A 205 9.41 -11.05 3.73
N ARG A 206 9.94 -12.09 4.35
CA ARG A 206 9.86 -12.30 5.80
C ARG A 206 11.25 -12.32 6.44
N SER A 207 11.39 -11.64 7.58
CA SER A 207 12.55 -11.72 8.44
C SER A 207 12.71 -13.16 9.03
N PRO A 208 13.91 -13.57 9.42
CA PRO A 208 15.17 -12.81 9.45
C PRO A 208 15.78 -12.60 8.07
N VAL A 209 16.58 -11.53 7.96
CA VAL A 209 17.22 -11.12 6.69
C VAL A 209 18.19 -12.16 6.12
N ASN A 210 18.99 -12.82 6.97
CA ASN A 210 19.96 -13.86 6.63
C ASN A 210 20.88 -13.46 5.44
N GLY A 211 21.31 -12.20 5.37
CA GLY A 211 22.15 -11.66 4.30
C GLY A 211 21.49 -11.47 2.94
N ARG A 212 20.18 -11.66 2.82
CA ARG A 212 19.46 -11.55 1.53
C ARG A 212 19.24 -10.12 1.05
N TRP A 213 19.22 -9.14 1.96
CA TRP A 213 19.11 -7.70 1.69
C TRP A 213 19.74 -6.90 2.82
N ALA A 214 20.12 -5.65 2.54
CA ALA A 214 20.68 -4.71 3.52
C ALA A 214 19.60 -3.82 4.15
N SER A 215 18.53 -3.49 3.41
CA SER A 215 17.42 -2.66 3.89
C SER A 215 16.07 -3.17 3.43
N ALA A 216 15.04 -2.93 4.25
CA ALA A 216 13.65 -3.24 3.92
C ALA A 216 12.70 -2.44 4.82
N GLU A 217 11.57 -2.02 4.26
CA GLU A 217 10.50 -1.37 4.97
C GLU A 217 9.65 -2.39 5.75
N LYS A 218 9.38 -2.12 7.04
CA LYS A 218 8.47 -2.96 7.86
C LYS A 218 7.03 -2.74 7.43
N LEU A 219 6.31 -3.82 7.14
CA LEU A 219 4.90 -3.73 6.74
C LEU A 219 3.95 -3.63 7.94
N LEU A 220 4.35 -4.05 9.15
CA LEU A 220 3.63 -3.71 10.37
C LEU A 220 4.02 -2.28 10.80
N ASN A 221 3.45 -1.26 10.16
CA ASN A 221 3.70 0.15 10.38
C ASN A 221 2.37 0.90 10.61
N GLN A 222 1.96 1.01 11.86
CA GLN A 222 0.71 1.67 12.25
C GLN A 222 0.92 3.17 12.52
N PRO A 223 -0.07 4.03 12.20
CA PRO A 223 -1.35 3.70 11.56
C PRO A 223 -1.28 3.60 10.03
N ALA A 224 -0.16 3.94 9.38
CA ALA A 224 -0.05 4.03 7.92
C ALA A 224 -0.52 2.74 7.23
N TYR A 225 -0.04 1.59 7.71
CA TYR A 225 -0.37 0.29 7.14
C TYR A 225 -1.38 -0.50 7.99
N ASN A 226 -2.32 0.22 8.66
CA ASN A 226 -3.54 -0.43 9.16
C ASN A 226 -4.28 -1.11 8.00
N TYR A 227 -4.30 -0.43 6.85
CA TYR A 227 -4.78 -0.92 5.56
C TYR A 227 -3.91 -0.33 4.45
N ALA A 228 -3.45 -1.16 3.55
CA ALA A 228 -2.65 -0.74 2.42
C ALA A 228 -2.91 -1.63 1.20
N GLN A 229 -2.68 -1.09 0.01
CA GLN A 229 -2.78 -1.79 -1.26
C GLN A 229 -1.53 -1.55 -2.08
N VAL A 230 -1.05 -2.58 -2.76
CA VAL A 230 0.14 -2.48 -3.60
C VAL A 230 -0.21 -1.81 -4.93
N ILE A 231 0.50 -0.74 -5.26
CA ILE A 231 0.52 -0.12 -6.59
C ILE A 231 1.60 -0.83 -7.40
N GLY A 232 1.24 -1.39 -8.55
CA GLY A 232 2.12 -2.18 -9.42
C GLY A 232 3.16 -1.33 -10.15
N TYR A 233 3.90 -0.50 -9.40
CA TYR A 233 5.01 0.27 -9.90
C TYR A 233 6.30 -0.54 -9.84
N ASN A 234 7.16 -0.40 -10.88
CA ASN A 234 8.46 -1.07 -10.98
C ASN A 234 8.39 -2.60 -10.73
N GLU A 235 7.38 -3.26 -11.27
CA GLU A 235 7.21 -4.73 -11.14
C GLU A 235 8.36 -5.51 -11.79
N ALA A 236 9.04 -4.91 -12.77
CA ALA A 236 10.29 -5.46 -13.34
C ALA A 236 11.47 -5.40 -12.35
N ARG A 237 11.29 -4.79 -11.19
CA ARG A 237 12.30 -4.69 -10.12
C ARG A 237 13.61 -4.05 -10.59
N THR A 238 13.53 -3.09 -11.50
CA THR A 238 14.69 -2.36 -11.99
C THR A 238 15.36 -1.63 -10.83
N PRO A 239 16.65 -1.91 -10.53
CA PRO A 239 17.37 -1.30 -9.42
C PRO A 239 17.31 0.22 -9.43
N GLY A 240 17.09 0.84 -8.27
CA GLY A 240 17.10 2.30 -8.10
C GLY A 240 15.91 3.06 -8.69
N ARG A 241 14.96 2.38 -9.34
CA ARG A 241 13.76 3.05 -9.87
C ARG A 241 12.68 3.35 -8.84
N GLY A 242 12.83 2.88 -7.63
CA GLY A 242 11.86 3.02 -6.55
C GLY A 242 11.13 1.71 -6.26
N SER A 243 10.80 1.52 -4.99
CA SER A 243 10.14 0.35 -4.42
C SER A 243 9.04 0.76 -3.44
N ALA A 244 8.28 -0.20 -2.93
CA ALA A 244 7.32 -0.01 -1.84
C ALA A 244 6.32 1.14 -2.11
N ILE A 245 5.71 1.18 -3.29
CA ILE A 245 4.71 2.19 -3.62
C ILE A 245 3.31 1.63 -3.34
N PHE A 246 2.63 2.21 -2.36
CA PHE A 246 1.35 1.74 -1.85
C PHE A 246 0.29 2.84 -1.84
N LEU A 247 -0.98 2.45 -1.84
CA LEU A 247 -2.12 3.27 -1.43
C LEU A 247 -2.46 2.89 0.02
N HIS A 248 -2.34 3.83 0.98
CA HIS A 248 -2.43 3.51 2.41
C HIS A 248 -3.15 4.58 3.25
N VAL A 249 -3.28 4.35 4.57
CA VAL A 249 -3.90 5.31 5.49
C VAL A 249 -3.05 6.57 5.62
N ASP A 250 -3.69 7.72 5.44
CA ASP A 250 -3.06 9.04 5.55
C ASP A 250 -2.63 9.37 6.98
N LYS A 251 -1.50 10.05 7.11
CA LYS A 251 -0.94 10.56 8.37
C LYS A 251 -0.96 12.08 8.46
N GLY A 252 -1.65 12.75 7.52
CA GLY A 252 -1.78 14.20 7.47
C GLY A 252 -0.56 14.93 6.91
N ALA A 253 0.32 14.23 6.17
CA ALA A 253 1.51 14.82 5.58
C ALA A 253 1.97 14.04 4.34
N GLY A 254 2.80 14.68 3.49
CA GLY A 254 3.41 14.05 2.34
C GLY A 254 4.21 12.79 2.69
N THR A 255 4.10 11.76 1.84
CA THR A 255 4.68 10.42 2.04
C THR A 255 6.15 10.33 1.60
N ALA A 256 6.74 9.15 1.68
CA ALA A 256 8.05 8.86 1.09
C ALA A 256 7.95 8.48 -0.41
N GLY A 257 6.73 8.37 -0.96
CA GLY A 257 6.49 8.02 -2.37
C GLY A 257 5.14 7.35 -2.61
N CYS A 258 4.45 6.93 -1.56
CA CYS A 258 3.12 6.33 -1.61
C CYS A 258 2.03 7.38 -1.91
N VAL A 259 0.82 6.88 -2.18
CA VAL A 259 -0.42 7.66 -2.14
C VAL A 259 -1.13 7.36 -0.83
N SER A 260 -1.65 8.37 -0.13
CA SER A 260 -2.38 8.15 1.12
C SER A 260 -3.74 8.83 1.11
N LEU A 261 -4.70 8.21 1.82
CA LEU A 261 -6.06 8.69 2.03
C LEU A 261 -6.46 8.53 3.49
N PRO A 262 -7.31 9.40 4.03
CA PRO A 262 -7.96 9.16 5.31
C PRO A 262 -8.61 7.77 5.34
N THR A 263 -8.68 7.14 6.51
CA THR A 263 -9.13 5.73 6.65
C THR A 263 -10.48 5.47 6.00
N GLY A 264 -11.49 6.31 6.23
CA GLY A 264 -12.84 6.12 5.65
C GLY A 264 -12.84 6.12 4.12
N PRO A 265 -12.31 7.17 3.46
CA PRO A 265 -12.07 7.23 2.02
C PRO A 265 -11.28 6.05 1.46
N LEU A 266 -10.16 5.67 2.10
CA LEU A 266 -9.37 4.51 1.68
C LEU A 266 -10.22 3.23 1.66
N LEU A 267 -10.93 2.94 2.75
CA LEU A 267 -11.77 1.75 2.83
C LEU A 267 -12.91 1.75 1.80
N ALA A 268 -13.46 2.92 1.48
CA ALA A 268 -14.47 3.04 0.43
C ALA A 268 -13.88 2.67 -0.94
N VAL A 269 -12.68 3.15 -1.27
CA VAL A 269 -11.96 2.83 -2.50
C VAL A 269 -11.63 1.35 -2.58
N LEU A 270 -11.02 0.76 -1.55
CA LEU A 270 -10.66 -0.67 -1.51
C LEU A 270 -11.86 -1.60 -1.72
N ARG A 271 -13.03 -1.25 -1.16
CA ARG A 271 -14.27 -2.03 -1.33
C ARG A 271 -14.91 -1.85 -2.70
N TRP A 272 -14.68 -0.71 -3.33
CA TRP A 272 -15.22 -0.35 -4.63
C TRP A 272 -14.49 -1.07 -5.77
N GLU A 273 -13.19 -1.27 -5.67
CA GLU A 273 -12.34 -1.82 -6.70
C GLU A 273 -12.72 -3.26 -7.12
N ARG A 274 -12.43 -3.58 -8.37
CA ARG A 274 -12.59 -4.91 -8.96
C ARG A 274 -11.33 -5.28 -9.74
N ALA A 275 -11.23 -6.55 -10.11
CA ALA A 275 -10.13 -7.03 -10.95
C ALA A 275 -9.95 -6.15 -12.20
N GLY A 276 -8.71 -5.79 -12.50
CA GLY A 276 -8.36 -4.91 -13.62
C GLY A 276 -8.42 -3.41 -13.31
N ALA A 277 -8.76 -3.00 -12.07
CA ALA A 277 -8.66 -1.60 -11.67
C ALA A 277 -7.21 -1.10 -11.74
N VAL A 278 -7.05 0.17 -12.12
CA VAL A 278 -5.76 0.85 -12.19
C VAL A 278 -5.78 2.13 -11.37
N ILE A 279 -4.60 2.62 -11.03
CA ILE A 279 -4.41 3.96 -10.46
C ILE A 279 -3.69 4.84 -11.48
N ALA A 280 -4.19 6.05 -11.71
CA ALA A 280 -3.59 7.06 -12.58
C ALA A 280 -3.12 8.23 -11.73
N ILE A 281 -1.82 8.50 -11.71
CA ILE A 281 -1.15 9.49 -10.86
C ILE A 281 -0.51 10.56 -11.73
N ARG A 282 -0.82 11.84 -11.44
CA ARG A 282 -0.28 12.99 -12.20
C ARG A 282 -0.19 14.25 -11.35
#